data_238c4c6f251ff2f9f69c5e6633402cec
#
_entry.id   238c4c6f251ff2f9f69c5e6633402cec
#
_cell.length_a   1.000
_cell.length_b   1.000
_cell.length_c   1.000
_cell.angle_alpha   90.00
_cell.angle_beta   90.00
_cell.angle_gamma   90.00
#
_symmetry.space_group_name_H-M   'P 1'
#
loop_
_entity.id
_entity.type
_entity.pdbx_description
1 polymer ?
#
loop_
_entity_poly.entity_id
_entity_poly.type
_entity_poly.pdbx_seq_one_letter_code
_entity_poly.pdbx_strand_id
1 'polypeptide(L)'
;MILDDKTQEKPKIEYPTNWGFKIIGRNKEALEKCIKEIMKMEGDKEHLCSIGNRSKTGKFTTYNASCTVDSEEERNRIFKYFEDHDDVDMVI
;
A
#
# COMPACT_ATOMS: atom_id res chain seq x y z
N MET A 1 25.70 -27.43 -9.26
CA MET A 1 25.26 -27.21 -8.76
C MET A 1 24.40 -26.59 -8.73
N ILE A 2 23.88 -26.26 -8.67
CA ILE A 2 23.13 -25.78 -8.66
C ILE A 2 22.43 -25.19 -7.82
N LEU A 3 22.72 -25.16 -7.05
CA LEU A 3 22.29 -24.53 -6.12
C LEU A 3 21.77 -23.33 -6.39
N ASP A 4 22.09 -22.86 -7.28
CA ASP A 4 21.70 -21.65 -7.71
C ASP A 4 20.28 -21.48 -7.77
N ASP A 5 19.54 -22.43 -8.13
CA ASP A 5 18.13 -22.32 -8.22
C ASP A 5 17.55 -21.89 -6.93
N LYS A 6 18.10 -22.33 -5.86
CA LYS A 6 17.56 -21.99 -4.60
C LYS A 6 17.80 -20.59 -4.28
N THR A 7 18.93 -20.09 -4.61
CA THR A 7 19.24 -18.74 -4.25
C THR A 7 18.50 -17.76 -5.07
N GLN A 8 17.97 -18.19 -6.20
CA GLN A 8 17.27 -17.28 -7.05
C GLN A 8 15.80 -17.28 -6.82
N GLU A 9 15.31 -18.20 -6.05
CA GLU A 9 13.90 -18.23 -5.77
C GLU A 9 13.51 -17.09 -4.89
N LYS A 10 12.47 -16.40 -5.28
CA LYS A 10 11.92 -15.37 -4.45
C LYS A 10 11.18 -15.99 -3.29
N PRO A 11 11.17 -15.34 -2.13
CA PRO A 11 10.41 -15.86 -1.01
C PRO A 11 8.96 -16.01 -1.44
N LYS A 12 8.38 -17.12 -1.09
CA LYS A 12 7.02 -17.37 -1.43
C LYS A 12 6.13 -16.68 -0.41
N ILE A 13 5.26 -15.82 -0.89
CA ILE A 13 4.33 -15.14 -0.01
C ILE A 13 3.04 -15.96 0.01
N GLU A 14 2.61 -16.30 1.21
CA GLU A 14 1.39 -17.06 1.36
C GLU A 14 0.21 -16.12 1.54
N TYR A 15 -0.84 -16.33 0.81
CA TYR A 15 -2.04 -15.53 0.89
C TYR A 15 -3.15 -16.33 1.57
N PRO A 16 -4.09 -15.69 2.27
CA PRO A 16 -4.14 -14.24 2.47
C PRO A 16 -3.05 -13.76 3.43
N THR A 17 -2.62 -12.55 3.24
CA THR A 17 -1.58 -12.00 4.10
C THR A 17 -1.86 -10.51 4.33
N ASN A 18 -1.35 -10.00 5.45
CA ASN A 18 -1.48 -8.58 5.73
C ASN A 18 -0.40 -7.83 4.96
N TRP A 19 -0.80 -6.80 4.23
CA TRP A 19 0.12 -6.04 3.40
C TRP A 19 0.03 -4.57 3.71
N GLY A 20 1.16 -3.92 3.80
CA GLY A 20 1.23 -2.49 4.09
C GLY A 20 1.58 -1.68 2.86
N PHE A 21 0.88 -0.56 2.69
CA PHE A 21 1.17 0.40 1.62
C PHE A 21 1.57 1.70 2.27
N LYS A 22 2.63 2.30 1.77
CA LYS A 22 3.07 3.60 2.24
C LYS A 22 2.69 4.63 1.18
N ILE A 23 1.85 5.57 1.54
CA ILE A 23 1.29 6.54 0.62
C ILE A 23 1.79 7.92 1.00
N ILE A 24 2.31 8.64 0.04
CA ILE A 24 2.88 9.96 0.26
C ILE A 24 2.09 10.97 -0.57
N GLY A 25 1.67 12.03 0.07
CA GLY A 25 0.94 13.09 -0.60
C GLY A 25 1.05 14.38 0.19
N ARG A 26 0.37 15.41 -0.30
CA ARG A 26 0.48 16.75 0.29
C ARG A 26 -0.61 17.07 1.29
N ASN A 27 -1.72 16.36 1.21
CA ASN A 27 -2.86 16.64 2.06
C ASN A 27 -3.25 15.40 2.85
N LYS A 28 -3.07 15.48 4.16
CA LYS A 28 -3.37 14.38 5.04
C LYS A 28 -4.81 13.89 4.91
N GLU A 29 -5.74 14.82 4.89
CA GLU A 29 -7.15 14.47 4.84
C GLU A 29 -7.51 13.80 3.51
N ALA A 30 -6.91 14.28 2.43
CA ALA A 30 -7.13 13.68 1.12
C ALA A 30 -6.58 12.27 1.07
N LEU A 31 -5.44 12.01 1.70
CA LEU A 31 -4.87 10.67 1.75
C LEU A 31 -5.75 9.73 2.54
N GLU A 32 -6.27 10.20 3.67
CA GLU A 32 -7.16 9.43 4.50
C GLU A 32 -8.41 9.03 3.74
N LYS A 33 -8.98 10.00 3.03
CA LYS A 33 -10.16 9.76 2.22
C LYS A 33 -9.87 8.78 1.09
N CYS A 34 -8.72 8.93 0.46
CA CYS A 34 -8.28 8.05 -0.61
C CYS A 34 -8.21 6.60 -0.13
N ILE A 35 -7.62 6.38 1.03
CA ILE A 35 -7.51 5.04 1.60
C ILE A 35 -8.89 4.44 1.81
N LYS A 36 -9.80 5.22 2.39
CA LYS A 36 -11.15 4.73 2.66
C LYS A 36 -11.89 4.39 1.37
N GLU A 37 -11.76 5.23 0.38
CA GLU A 37 -12.44 5.01 -0.89
C GLU A 37 -11.94 3.73 -1.57
N ILE A 38 -10.64 3.55 -1.58
CA ILE A 38 -10.07 2.38 -2.23
C ILE A 38 -10.44 1.09 -1.49
N MET A 39 -10.42 1.12 -0.16
CA MET A 39 -10.81 -0.05 0.61
C MET A 39 -12.28 -0.38 0.43
N LYS A 40 -13.12 0.64 0.25
CA LYS A 40 -14.51 0.42 -0.01
C LYS A 40 -14.73 -0.21 -1.39
N MET A 41 -13.96 0.21 -2.36
CA MET A 41 -14.02 -0.38 -3.70
C MET A 41 -13.65 -1.85 -3.69
N GLU A 42 -12.82 -2.25 -2.73
CA GLU A 42 -12.40 -3.65 -2.60
C GLU A 42 -13.34 -4.44 -1.68
N GLY A 43 -14.58 -4.01 -1.54
CA GLY A 43 -15.57 -4.74 -0.77
C GLY A 43 -15.62 -4.38 0.70
N ASP A 44 -15.45 -3.10 1.01
CA ASP A 44 -15.43 -2.62 2.39
C ASP A 44 -14.42 -3.37 3.23
N LYS A 45 -13.23 -3.49 2.68
CA LYS A 45 -12.15 -4.23 3.32
C LYS A 45 -11.73 -3.55 4.62
N GLU A 46 -11.54 -4.34 5.66
CA GLU A 46 -11.01 -3.82 6.90
C GLU A 46 -9.57 -3.41 6.70
N HIS A 47 -9.21 -2.29 7.26
CA HIS A 47 -7.86 -1.77 7.10
C HIS A 47 -7.46 -0.95 8.30
N LEU A 48 -6.14 -0.81 8.46
CA LEU A 48 -5.58 0.05 9.49
C LEU A 48 -4.83 1.16 8.76
N CYS A 49 -4.92 2.36 9.26
CA CYS A 49 -4.12 3.43 8.71
C CYS A 49 -3.54 4.28 9.83
N SER A 50 -2.34 4.76 9.62
CA SER A 50 -1.66 5.59 10.59
C SER A 50 -0.78 6.58 9.88
N ILE A 51 -0.52 7.71 10.53
CA ILE A 51 0.38 8.69 9.99
C ILE A 51 1.80 8.20 10.14
N GLY A 52 2.57 8.31 9.07
CA GLY A 52 3.98 8.01 9.11
C GLY A 52 4.78 9.28 9.33
N ASN A 53 6.00 9.30 8.80
CA ASN A 53 6.88 10.44 8.98
C ASN A 53 6.45 11.61 8.13
N ARG A 54 6.70 12.82 8.63
CA ARG A 54 6.48 14.03 7.86
C ARG A 54 7.81 14.52 7.34
N SER A 55 7.78 15.17 6.19
CA SER A 55 8.99 15.77 5.69
C SER A 55 9.36 16.97 6.57
N LYS A 56 10.61 17.36 6.55
CA LYS A 56 11.09 18.47 7.37
C LYS A 56 10.38 19.77 7.04
N THR A 57 10.00 19.93 5.79
CA THR A 57 9.34 21.17 5.37
C THR A 57 7.83 21.10 5.58
N GLY A 58 7.30 19.94 5.97
CA GLY A 58 5.88 19.77 6.12
C GLY A 58 5.11 19.70 4.82
N LYS A 59 5.82 19.67 3.70
CA LYS A 59 5.18 19.62 2.39
C LYS A 59 4.49 18.33 2.10
N PHE A 60 5.04 17.24 2.60
CA PHE A 60 4.50 15.91 2.31
C PHE A 60 4.14 15.20 3.60
N THR A 61 3.09 14.43 3.52
CA THR A 61 2.65 13.58 4.63
C THR A 61 2.68 12.15 4.15
N THR A 62 3.16 11.26 4.99
CA THR A 62 3.16 9.84 4.70
C THR A 62 2.08 9.16 5.52
N TYR A 63 1.27 8.35 4.86
CA TYR A 63 0.27 7.53 5.53
C TYR A 63 0.60 6.07 5.29
N ASN A 64 0.50 5.28 6.34
CA ASN A 64 0.66 3.84 6.20
C ASN A 64 -0.72 3.22 6.24
N ALA A 65 -1.05 2.46 5.23
CA ALA A 65 -2.32 1.75 5.18
C ALA A 65 -2.03 0.26 5.07
N SER A 66 -2.70 -0.55 5.86
CA SER A 66 -2.50 -1.99 5.78
C SER A 66 -3.84 -2.70 5.77
N CYS A 67 -3.89 -3.78 5.05
CA CYS A 67 -5.09 -4.60 4.95
C CYS A 67 -4.67 -6.01 4.56
N THR A 68 -5.61 -6.93 4.70
CA THR A 68 -5.37 -8.31 4.25
C THR A 68 -5.62 -8.37 2.76
N VAL A 69 -4.67 -8.94 2.03
CA VAL A 69 -4.82 -9.17 0.60
C VAL A 69 -4.89 -10.66 0.36
N ASP A 70 -5.80 -11.08 -0.51
CA ASP A 70 -6.04 -12.49 -0.78
C ASP A 70 -5.17 -13.06 -1.88
N SER A 71 -4.54 -12.20 -2.65
CA SER A 71 -3.69 -12.64 -3.75
C SER A 71 -2.75 -11.53 -4.17
N GLU A 72 -1.75 -11.89 -4.94
CA GLU A 72 -0.82 -10.92 -5.48
C GLU A 72 -1.54 -9.97 -6.43
N GLU A 73 -2.52 -10.48 -7.17
CA GLU A 73 -3.30 -9.63 -8.06
C GLU A 73 -4.06 -8.57 -7.30
N GLU A 74 -4.65 -8.92 -6.18
CA GLU A 74 -5.36 -7.96 -5.35
C GLU A 74 -4.39 -6.90 -4.82
N ARG A 75 -3.24 -7.33 -4.34
CA ARG A 75 -2.23 -6.41 -3.85
C ARG A 75 -1.81 -5.42 -4.94
N ASN A 76 -1.54 -5.92 -6.12
CA ASN A 76 -1.11 -5.07 -7.23
C ASN A 76 -2.21 -4.13 -7.69
N ARG A 77 -3.46 -4.58 -7.65
CA ARG A 77 -4.59 -3.76 -8.02
C ARG A 77 -4.76 -2.60 -7.05
N ILE A 78 -4.66 -2.86 -5.75
CA ILE A 78 -4.76 -1.82 -4.74
C ILE A 78 -3.62 -0.83 -4.87
N PHE A 79 -2.41 -1.33 -5.10
CA PHE A 79 -1.24 -0.49 -5.30
C PHE A 79 -1.48 0.47 -6.46
N LYS A 80 -2.02 -0.04 -7.55
CA LYS A 80 -2.27 0.76 -8.72
C LYS A 80 -3.35 1.82 -8.48
N TYR A 81 -4.36 1.51 -7.71
CA TYR A 81 -5.36 2.49 -7.36
C TYR A 81 -4.74 3.65 -6.60
N PHE A 82 -3.84 3.37 -5.66
CA PHE A 82 -3.15 4.42 -4.96
C PHE A 82 -2.26 5.22 -5.90
N GLU A 83 -1.53 4.51 -6.75
CA GLU A 83 -0.61 5.16 -7.68
C GLU A 83 -1.32 6.11 -8.63
N ASP A 84 -2.50 5.72 -9.08
CA ASP A 84 -3.27 6.52 -10.02
C ASP A 84 -4.11 7.63 -9.39
N HIS A 85 -4.19 7.66 -8.07
CA HIS A 85 -5.03 8.65 -7.39
C HIS A 85 -4.37 10.03 -7.41
N ASP A 86 -5.17 11.04 -7.72
CA ASP A 86 -4.66 12.40 -7.86
C ASP A 86 -4.02 12.97 -6.61
N ASP A 87 -4.50 12.55 -5.46
CA ASP A 87 -3.98 13.07 -4.19
C ASP A 87 -2.74 12.35 -3.70
N VAL A 88 -2.34 11.31 -4.41
CA VAL A 88 -1.16 10.53 -4.04
C VAL A 88 -0.01 10.89 -4.97
N ASP A 89 1.08 11.38 -4.38
CA ASP A 89 2.26 11.72 -5.16
C ASP A 89 3.17 10.50 -5.34
N MET A 90 3.16 9.61 -4.38
CA MET A 90 4.00 8.41 -4.46
C MET A 90 3.41 7.32 -3.57
N VAL A 91 3.56 6.09 -3.98
CA VAL A 91 3.19 4.94 -3.16
C VAL A 91 4.33 3.92 -3.21
N ILE A 92 4.57 3.31 -2.08
CA ILE A 92 5.67 2.34 -1.98
C ILE A 92 5.14 1.02 -1.46
#